data_fd075ba276ad4a52aaa647f5b4a5a079
#
_entry.id   fd075ba276ad4a52aaa647f5b4a5a079
#
_cell.length_a   1.000
_cell.length_b   1.000
_cell.length_c   1.000
_cell.angle_alpha   90.00
_cell.angle_beta   90.00
_cell.angle_gamma   90.00
#
_symmetry.space_group_name_H-M   'P 1'
#
loop_
_entity.id
_entity.type
_entity.pdbx_description
1 polymer ?
#
loop_
_entity_poly.entity_id
_entity_poly.type
_entity_poly.pdbx_seq_one_letter_code
_entity_poly.pdbx_strand_id
1 'polypeptide(L)'
;LYTEAMYFFQPDPYHEGAIGTASTHANGYRTAQGANIIDCSTTAVSLGALRKDSEQLYMGSKASSGTFVIQTVEDSSKLAADGYASGFYADGSYMDHSRVPYLGSYGIEFMKGGVKIPSLIGGTPWQYSGEVQQNLEYYIVNGFGNSMYRGLMLDSLKGRSVSRKGGSNQGAGREAMVIILQMIDSLSDEAKETMLSTMKYWMEQDPGFVDSLEGVENLAIKKRAREILEDSSIVAEVEPLHKSFPYMDRAVHRMDDYLFAVSMYSERTQNTEIMNDENRMGWHQNNGMTYIYDSDQDQYTDNFWNTVNPLRLPGTTVVPVNIGTGKPDSSGYAQGGDYCSDESWVGGSTIGNYGISGMSFSGAIANKAKNADGEITYAPNLKGKKSWFMFENEIVCLGAGIQNKGIDLPVETTIENRRLGTDGENVFVVNGEEIHLPIKEANIKELAEHSADVSGTEFDGAEWTHLEGNGSSAGI
;
A
#
# COMPACT_ATOMS: atom_id res chain seq x y z
N LEU A 1 -30.82 21.98 -12.48
CA LEU A 1 -30.24 21.90 -11.12
C LEU A 1 -29.00 20.99 -11.10
N TYR A 2 -29.11 19.68 -11.37
CA TYR A 2 -27.94 18.76 -11.32
C TYR A 2 -26.84 19.16 -12.29
N THR A 3 -27.18 19.59 -13.49
CA THR A 3 -26.22 20.05 -14.50
C THR A 3 -25.48 21.30 -14.04
N GLU A 4 -26.20 22.26 -13.52
CA GLU A 4 -25.63 23.51 -13.01
C GLU A 4 -24.73 23.25 -11.79
N ALA A 5 -25.15 22.36 -10.90
CA ALA A 5 -24.34 21.94 -9.76
C ALA A 5 -23.05 21.23 -10.23
N MET A 6 -23.15 20.33 -11.22
CA MET A 6 -21.96 19.66 -11.76
C MET A 6 -20.97 20.69 -12.32
N TYR A 7 -21.41 21.56 -13.22
CA TYR A 7 -20.50 22.55 -13.81
C TYR A 7 -19.96 23.57 -12.81
N PHE A 8 -20.64 23.80 -11.69
CA PHE A 8 -20.12 24.65 -10.62
C PHE A 8 -18.93 24.01 -9.88
N PHE A 9 -19.01 22.71 -9.59
CA PHE A 9 -17.97 22.00 -8.86
C PHE A 9 -16.95 21.35 -9.79
N GLN A 10 -17.29 21.08 -11.04
CA GLN A 10 -16.59 20.18 -11.93
C GLN A 10 -16.87 20.59 -13.39
N PRO A 11 -16.23 21.67 -13.88
CA PRO A 11 -16.51 22.22 -15.22
C PRO A 11 -16.17 21.23 -16.34
N ASP A 12 -15.21 20.37 -16.11
CA ASP A 12 -14.76 19.29 -16.98
C ASP A 12 -14.08 18.19 -16.14
N PRO A 13 -13.74 17.01 -16.71
CA PRO A 13 -13.10 15.94 -15.97
C PRO A 13 -11.70 16.23 -15.43
N TYR A 14 -11.04 17.28 -15.89
CA TYR A 14 -9.68 17.64 -15.48
C TYR A 14 -9.64 18.69 -14.36
N HIS A 15 -10.79 19.27 -14.02
CA HIS A 15 -10.89 20.35 -13.04
C HIS A 15 -11.99 20.07 -12.03
N GLU A 16 -11.67 20.24 -10.75
CA GLU A 16 -12.57 19.96 -9.64
C GLU A 16 -12.52 21.04 -8.56
N GLY A 17 -13.53 21.05 -7.70
CA GLY A 17 -13.67 21.96 -6.59
C GLY A 17 -14.44 23.23 -6.96
N ALA A 18 -15.06 23.88 -5.95
CA ALA A 18 -15.80 25.10 -6.14
C ALA A 18 -14.86 26.31 -6.33
N ILE A 19 -15.27 27.23 -7.17
CA ILE A 19 -14.57 28.51 -7.34
C ILE A 19 -14.39 29.19 -5.98
N GLY A 20 -13.18 29.62 -5.67
CA GLY A 20 -12.85 30.33 -4.43
C GLY A 20 -12.58 29.44 -3.21
N THR A 21 -12.65 28.11 -3.32
CA THR A 21 -12.14 27.23 -2.28
C THR A 21 -10.63 27.03 -2.49
N ALA A 22 -9.81 27.30 -1.53
CA ALA A 22 -8.35 27.05 -1.37
C ALA A 22 -7.53 26.66 -2.64
N SER A 23 -8.01 27.00 -3.82
CA SER A 23 -7.37 26.67 -5.07
C SER A 23 -6.25 27.67 -5.38
N THR A 24 -5.10 27.14 -5.73
CA THR A 24 -3.94 27.90 -6.18
C THR A 24 -3.99 28.27 -7.66
N HIS A 25 -5.03 27.85 -8.38
CA HIS A 25 -5.16 28.06 -9.82
C HIS A 25 -5.89 29.35 -10.18
N ALA A 26 -5.46 30.01 -11.24
CA ALA A 26 -6.00 31.29 -11.68
C ALA A 26 -7.52 31.29 -11.94
N ASN A 27 -8.10 30.11 -12.22
CA ASN A 27 -9.53 29.94 -12.48
C ASN A 27 -10.33 29.48 -11.26
N GLY A 28 -9.70 29.28 -10.10
CA GLY A 28 -10.38 28.85 -8.88
C GLY A 28 -10.68 27.36 -8.77
N TYR A 29 -10.33 26.55 -9.77
CA TYR A 29 -10.46 25.10 -9.74
C TYR A 29 -9.10 24.42 -9.51
N ARG A 30 -9.14 23.22 -8.89
CA ARG A 30 -7.99 22.34 -8.73
C ARG A 30 -7.89 21.43 -9.96
N THR A 31 -6.69 21.20 -10.48
CA THR A 31 -6.47 20.18 -11.51
C THR A 31 -6.64 18.78 -10.90
N ALA A 32 -7.53 18.01 -11.48
CA ALA A 32 -7.73 16.61 -11.11
C ALA A 32 -6.55 15.75 -11.64
N GLN A 33 -6.20 14.68 -10.93
CA GLN A 33 -5.18 13.72 -11.33
C GLN A 33 -5.62 12.31 -10.97
N GLY A 34 -5.10 11.30 -11.68
CA GLY A 34 -5.30 9.89 -11.36
C GLY A 34 -6.77 9.53 -11.13
N ALA A 35 -7.08 8.97 -9.98
CA ALA A 35 -8.43 8.55 -9.61
C ALA A 35 -9.45 9.70 -9.64
N ASN A 36 -9.05 10.94 -9.35
CA ASN A 36 -9.96 12.09 -9.39
C ASN A 36 -10.44 12.40 -10.81
N ILE A 37 -9.59 12.25 -11.85
CA ILE A 37 -10.04 12.37 -13.25
C ILE A 37 -11.10 11.31 -13.56
N ILE A 38 -10.93 10.09 -13.05
CA ILE A 38 -11.86 8.99 -13.28
C ILE A 38 -13.21 9.26 -12.61
N ASP A 39 -13.23 9.76 -11.39
CA ASP A 39 -14.47 10.15 -10.69
C ASP A 39 -15.20 11.27 -11.43
N CYS A 40 -14.46 12.29 -11.83
CA CYS A 40 -14.99 13.37 -12.65
C CYS A 40 -15.55 12.88 -13.97
N SER A 41 -14.84 11.98 -14.64
CA SER A 41 -15.27 11.35 -15.90
C SER A 41 -16.52 10.50 -15.72
N THR A 42 -16.61 9.75 -14.63
CA THR A 42 -17.80 8.92 -14.31
C THR A 42 -19.04 9.80 -14.15
N THR A 43 -18.91 10.94 -13.49
CA THR A 43 -20.00 11.92 -13.35
C THR A 43 -20.40 12.50 -14.72
N ALA A 44 -19.41 12.89 -15.54
CA ALA A 44 -19.67 13.45 -16.87
C ALA A 44 -20.36 12.44 -17.80
N VAL A 45 -19.88 11.18 -17.83
CA VAL A 45 -20.48 10.10 -18.63
C VAL A 45 -21.90 9.80 -18.16
N SER A 46 -22.13 9.67 -16.85
CA SER A 46 -23.45 9.37 -16.30
C SER A 46 -24.47 10.46 -16.64
N LEU A 47 -24.11 11.73 -16.47
CA LEU A 47 -24.97 12.85 -16.79
C LEU A 47 -25.19 12.97 -18.31
N GLY A 48 -24.15 12.76 -19.12
CA GLY A 48 -24.24 12.75 -20.58
C GLY A 48 -25.20 11.67 -21.10
N ALA A 49 -25.15 10.47 -20.51
CA ALA A 49 -26.08 9.38 -20.83
C ALA A 49 -27.53 9.74 -20.47
N LEU A 50 -27.77 10.28 -19.29
CA LEU A 50 -29.11 10.70 -18.83
C LEU A 50 -29.71 11.82 -19.71
N ARG A 51 -28.86 12.74 -20.18
CA ARG A 51 -29.28 13.87 -21.01
C ARG A 51 -29.27 13.57 -22.51
N LYS A 52 -28.74 12.43 -22.92
CA LYS A 52 -28.45 12.09 -24.32
C LYS A 52 -27.53 13.14 -24.98
N ASP A 53 -26.55 13.60 -24.24
CA ASP A 53 -25.59 14.60 -24.63
C ASP A 53 -24.28 13.92 -25.09
N SER A 54 -24.12 13.84 -26.41
CA SER A 54 -22.99 13.16 -27.05
C SER A 54 -21.65 13.81 -26.76
N GLU A 55 -21.63 15.13 -26.62
CA GLU A 55 -20.42 15.89 -26.38
C GLU A 55 -19.91 15.66 -24.97
N GLN A 56 -20.82 15.63 -23.99
CA GLN A 56 -20.50 15.32 -22.61
C GLN A 56 -20.05 13.86 -22.41
N LEU A 57 -20.71 12.91 -23.10
CA LEU A 57 -20.28 11.51 -23.13
C LEU A 57 -18.86 11.37 -23.70
N TYR A 58 -18.59 12.03 -24.82
CA TYR A 58 -17.26 12.02 -25.46
C TYR A 58 -16.19 12.61 -24.52
N MET A 59 -16.48 13.74 -23.91
CA MET A 59 -15.55 14.41 -22.99
C MET A 59 -15.17 13.49 -21.81
N GLY A 60 -16.14 12.89 -21.13
CA GLY A 60 -15.90 11.98 -20.03
C GLY A 60 -15.17 10.71 -20.44
N SER A 61 -15.60 10.08 -21.56
CA SER A 61 -14.92 8.88 -22.08
C SER A 61 -13.48 9.16 -22.50
N LYS A 62 -13.21 10.28 -23.16
CA LYS A 62 -11.88 10.66 -23.60
C LYS A 62 -10.96 10.96 -22.43
N ALA A 63 -11.42 11.66 -21.40
CA ALA A 63 -10.62 11.98 -20.23
C ALA A 63 -10.24 10.71 -19.45
N SER A 64 -11.21 9.82 -19.19
CA SER A 64 -10.94 8.56 -18.50
C SER A 64 -10.04 7.63 -19.32
N SER A 65 -10.31 7.44 -20.62
CA SER A 65 -9.46 6.59 -21.47
C SER A 65 -8.03 7.12 -21.58
N GLY A 66 -7.82 8.42 -21.58
CA GLY A 66 -6.51 9.04 -21.56
C GLY A 66 -5.75 8.87 -20.25
N THR A 67 -6.44 8.47 -19.17
CA THR A 67 -5.84 8.21 -17.86
C THR A 67 -5.44 6.73 -17.69
N PHE A 68 -6.12 5.81 -18.40
CA PHE A 68 -5.79 4.38 -18.38
C PHE A 68 -4.63 4.05 -19.33
N VAL A 69 -3.47 4.63 -19.04
CA VAL A 69 -2.21 4.40 -19.76
C VAL A 69 -1.19 3.78 -18.84
N ILE A 70 -0.32 2.93 -19.38
CA ILE A 70 0.83 2.42 -18.65
C ILE A 70 1.88 3.53 -18.63
N GLN A 71 2.14 4.07 -17.44
CA GLN A 71 3.11 5.13 -17.24
C GLN A 71 4.54 4.60 -17.44
N THR A 72 5.38 5.42 -18.02
CA THR A 72 6.81 5.15 -18.15
C THR A 72 7.58 6.35 -17.64
N VAL A 73 8.76 6.10 -17.08
CA VAL A 73 9.69 7.14 -16.66
C VAL A 73 10.97 6.95 -17.45
N GLU A 74 11.18 7.82 -18.42
CA GLU A 74 12.35 7.78 -19.29
C GLU A 74 13.61 8.37 -18.62
N ASP A 75 13.42 9.22 -17.60
CA ASP A 75 14.51 9.97 -16.98
C ASP A 75 14.27 10.09 -15.46
N SER A 76 15.10 9.40 -14.68
CA SER A 76 15.04 9.45 -13.21
C SER A 76 15.33 10.85 -12.64
N SER A 77 16.01 11.73 -13.39
CA SER A 77 16.26 13.11 -12.96
C SER A 77 15.00 13.96 -12.95
N LYS A 78 14.02 13.65 -13.78
CA LYS A 78 12.71 14.30 -13.79
C LYS A 78 11.85 13.89 -12.60
N LEU A 79 12.05 12.67 -12.09
CA LEU A 79 11.33 12.18 -10.90
C LEU A 79 11.65 13.01 -9.66
N ALA A 80 12.90 13.44 -9.51
CA ALA A 80 13.34 14.18 -8.33
C ALA A 80 12.67 15.55 -8.18
N ALA A 81 12.27 16.20 -9.27
CA ALA A 81 11.64 17.52 -9.25
C ALA A 81 10.13 17.45 -9.09
N ASP A 82 9.46 16.59 -9.87
CA ASP A 82 8.00 16.58 -10.02
C ASP A 82 7.32 15.33 -9.44
N GLY A 83 8.11 14.30 -9.04
CA GLY A 83 7.57 13.02 -8.58
C GLY A 83 6.96 12.18 -9.71
N TYR A 84 6.25 11.13 -9.34
CA TYR A 84 5.54 10.24 -10.28
C TYR A 84 4.22 10.87 -10.73
N ALA A 85 3.84 10.63 -11.99
CA ALA A 85 2.47 10.81 -12.41
C ALA A 85 1.56 9.78 -11.71
N SER A 86 0.34 10.17 -11.34
CA SER A 86 -0.64 9.23 -10.79
C SER A 86 -1.06 8.22 -11.84
N GLY A 87 -1.07 6.93 -11.49
CA GLY A 87 -1.46 5.84 -12.39
C GLY A 87 -0.59 4.60 -12.28
N PHE A 88 -0.82 3.65 -13.20
CA PHE A 88 -0.10 2.39 -13.28
C PHE A 88 1.17 2.50 -14.13
N TYR A 89 2.20 1.77 -13.70
CA TYR A 89 3.51 1.70 -14.34
C TYR A 89 3.77 0.30 -14.94
N ALA A 90 4.81 0.23 -15.78
CA ALA A 90 5.15 -0.96 -16.56
C ALA A 90 5.57 -2.19 -15.74
N ASP A 91 5.77 -2.07 -14.44
CA ASP A 91 6.04 -3.20 -13.54
C ASP A 91 4.79 -3.67 -12.77
N GLY A 92 3.64 -3.00 -12.96
CA GLY A 92 2.39 -3.22 -12.23
C GLY A 92 2.22 -2.32 -11.01
N SER A 93 3.20 -1.46 -10.71
CA SER A 93 3.10 -0.46 -9.64
C SER A 93 1.97 0.52 -9.90
N TYR A 94 1.34 1.00 -8.83
CA TYR A 94 0.45 2.16 -8.86
C TYR A 94 0.97 3.24 -7.91
N MET A 95 1.22 4.42 -8.46
CA MET A 95 1.68 5.58 -7.70
C MET A 95 0.61 6.64 -7.65
N ASP A 96 0.51 7.35 -6.54
CA ASP A 96 -0.30 8.55 -6.41
C ASP A 96 0.40 9.57 -5.49
N HIS A 97 -0.15 10.78 -5.40
CA HIS A 97 0.45 11.87 -4.63
C HIS A 97 1.96 12.02 -4.88
N SER A 98 2.35 11.87 -6.14
CA SER A 98 3.68 11.99 -6.69
C SER A 98 4.71 10.93 -6.24
N ARG A 99 4.68 10.45 -4.99
CA ARG A 99 5.75 9.60 -4.43
C ARG A 99 5.25 8.49 -3.51
N VAL A 100 3.95 8.21 -3.53
CA VAL A 100 3.33 7.24 -2.63
C VAL A 100 2.89 5.99 -3.38
N PRO A 101 3.35 4.80 -2.98
CA PRO A 101 2.79 3.53 -3.41
C PRO A 101 1.34 3.40 -2.92
N TYR A 102 0.38 3.30 -3.85
CA TYR A 102 -1.03 3.48 -3.48
C TYR A 102 -2.01 2.51 -4.15
N LEU A 103 -1.53 1.35 -4.60
CA LEU A 103 -2.38 0.36 -5.30
C LEU A 103 -3.62 -0.03 -4.47
N GLY A 104 -3.44 -0.26 -3.16
CA GLY A 104 -4.48 -0.74 -2.26
C GLY A 104 -5.45 0.33 -1.72
N SER A 105 -5.42 1.54 -2.24
CA SER A 105 -6.36 2.61 -1.91
C SER A 105 -6.72 3.40 -3.17
N TYR A 106 -5.93 4.39 -3.59
CA TYR A 106 -6.20 5.16 -4.81
C TYR A 106 -6.22 4.30 -6.08
N GLY A 107 -5.42 3.22 -6.16
CA GLY A 107 -5.48 2.27 -7.26
C GLY A 107 -6.82 1.54 -7.34
N ILE A 108 -7.42 1.22 -6.20
CA ILE A 108 -8.78 0.65 -6.12
C ILE A 108 -9.80 1.67 -6.63
N GLU A 109 -9.77 2.92 -6.15
CA GLU A 109 -10.68 3.97 -6.61
C GLU A 109 -10.53 4.25 -8.11
N PHE A 110 -9.30 4.30 -8.60
CA PHE A 110 -8.99 4.41 -10.01
C PHE A 110 -9.66 3.30 -10.84
N MET A 111 -9.55 2.05 -10.39
CA MET A 111 -10.13 0.90 -11.09
C MET A 111 -11.65 0.79 -10.95
N LYS A 112 -12.26 1.26 -9.85
CA LYS A 112 -13.73 1.33 -9.73
C LYS A 112 -14.34 2.12 -10.89
N GLY A 113 -13.77 3.25 -11.24
CA GLY A 113 -14.20 4.01 -12.41
C GLY A 113 -13.85 3.30 -13.72
N GLY A 114 -12.70 2.61 -13.77
CA GLY A 114 -12.27 1.80 -14.91
C GLY A 114 -13.24 0.70 -15.31
N VAL A 115 -13.98 0.15 -14.34
CA VAL A 115 -15.01 -0.87 -14.60
C VAL A 115 -16.41 -0.27 -14.78
N LYS A 116 -16.71 0.84 -14.11
CA LYS A 116 -18.01 1.49 -14.15
C LYS A 116 -18.29 2.19 -15.48
N ILE A 117 -17.34 2.94 -16.01
CA ILE A 117 -17.51 3.67 -17.26
C ILE A 117 -17.77 2.72 -18.45
N PRO A 118 -16.98 1.65 -18.67
CA PRO A 118 -17.28 0.67 -19.72
C PRO A 118 -18.67 0.07 -19.63
N SER A 119 -19.20 -0.16 -18.44
CA SER A 119 -20.56 -0.68 -18.26
C SER A 119 -21.65 0.29 -18.75
N LEU A 120 -21.36 1.59 -18.79
CA LEU A 120 -22.28 2.64 -19.23
C LEU A 120 -22.19 2.90 -20.74
N ILE A 121 -21.01 2.74 -21.34
CA ILE A 121 -20.74 3.13 -22.73
C ILE A 121 -20.34 1.97 -23.64
N GLY A 122 -20.25 0.75 -23.13
CA GLY A 122 -19.95 -0.44 -23.93
C GLY A 122 -20.93 -0.64 -25.08
N GLY A 123 -20.42 -1.03 -26.24
CA GLY A 123 -21.23 -1.18 -27.48
C GLY A 123 -21.69 0.14 -28.11
N THR A 124 -21.24 1.28 -27.61
CA THR A 124 -21.51 2.62 -28.14
C THR A 124 -20.28 3.19 -28.87
N PRO A 125 -20.43 4.27 -29.67
CA PRO A 125 -19.30 4.95 -30.30
C PRO A 125 -18.29 5.55 -29.31
N TRP A 126 -18.61 5.65 -28.02
CA TRP A 126 -17.77 6.19 -26.96
C TRP A 126 -17.08 5.11 -26.12
N GLN A 127 -17.26 3.83 -26.46
CA GLN A 127 -16.58 2.73 -25.75
C GLN A 127 -15.05 2.89 -25.77
N TYR A 128 -14.39 2.31 -24.79
CA TYR A 128 -12.93 2.29 -24.74
C TYR A 128 -12.33 1.50 -25.91
N SER A 129 -11.15 1.93 -26.35
CA SER A 129 -10.36 1.21 -27.36
C SER A 129 -9.86 -0.14 -26.83
N GLY A 130 -9.46 -1.03 -27.73
CA GLY A 130 -8.84 -2.30 -27.36
C GLY A 130 -7.55 -2.11 -26.54
N GLU A 131 -6.78 -1.05 -26.80
CA GLU A 131 -5.59 -0.72 -26.04
C GLU A 131 -5.91 -0.40 -24.55
N VAL A 132 -6.94 0.41 -24.32
CA VAL A 132 -7.38 0.73 -22.94
C VAL A 132 -7.88 -0.52 -22.23
N GLN A 133 -8.57 -1.42 -22.92
CA GLN A 133 -9.02 -2.70 -22.35
C GLN A 133 -7.82 -3.58 -21.97
N GLN A 134 -6.80 -3.66 -22.82
CA GLN A 134 -5.55 -4.38 -22.53
C GLN A 134 -4.81 -3.76 -21.33
N ASN A 135 -4.79 -2.44 -21.20
CA ASN A 135 -4.18 -1.78 -20.03
C ASN A 135 -4.94 -2.10 -18.75
N LEU A 136 -6.28 -2.11 -18.77
CA LEU A 136 -7.09 -2.51 -17.61
C LEU A 136 -6.85 -3.98 -17.21
N GLU A 137 -6.75 -4.88 -18.20
CA GLU A 137 -6.35 -6.27 -17.97
C GLU A 137 -4.95 -6.34 -17.33
N TYR A 138 -3.99 -5.60 -17.87
CA TYR A 138 -2.63 -5.52 -17.34
C TYR A 138 -2.60 -5.10 -15.87
N TYR A 139 -3.40 -4.10 -15.48
CA TYR A 139 -3.50 -3.64 -14.09
C TYR A 139 -4.06 -4.72 -13.17
N ILE A 140 -5.05 -5.48 -13.63
CA ILE A 140 -5.61 -6.59 -12.87
C ILE A 140 -4.57 -7.68 -12.63
N VAL A 141 -3.93 -8.16 -13.67
CA VAL A 141 -3.01 -9.31 -13.60
C VAL A 141 -1.71 -8.91 -12.92
N ASN A 142 -1.07 -7.82 -13.37
CA ASN A 142 0.29 -7.45 -12.93
C ASN A 142 0.31 -6.54 -11.70
N GLY A 143 -0.74 -5.79 -11.46
CA GLY A 143 -0.92 -5.00 -10.25
C GLY A 143 -1.57 -5.82 -9.14
N PHE A 144 -2.88 -6.00 -9.19
CA PHE A 144 -3.64 -6.65 -8.12
C PHE A 144 -3.31 -8.12 -7.95
N GLY A 145 -3.21 -8.90 -9.03
CA GLY A 145 -2.91 -10.33 -9.00
C GLY A 145 -1.59 -10.66 -8.29
N ASN A 146 -0.60 -9.76 -8.41
CA ASN A 146 0.71 -9.92 -7.78
C ASN A 146 0.85 -9.24 -6.41
N SER A 147 -0.18 -8.55 -5.94
CA SER A 147 -0.12 -7.69 -4.74
C SER A 147 -1.14 -8.07 -3.68
N MET A 148 -1.73 -9.25 -3.80
CA MET A 148 -2.71 -9.77 -2.84
C MET A 148 -2.31 -11.17 -2.37
N TYR A 149 -2.71 -11.48 -1.14
CA TYR A 149 -2.49 -12.78 -0.51
C TYR A 149 -3.79 -13.28 0.12
N ARG A 150 -4.29 -14.44 -0.33
CA ARG A 150 -5.53 -15.05 0.19
C ARG A 150 -6.72 -14.08 0.23
N GLY A 151 -6.82 -13.19 -0.76
CA GLY A 151 -7.84 -12.15 -0.81
C GLY A 151 -7.54 -10.89 0.02
N LEU A 152 -6.42 -10.83 0.74
CA LEU A 152 -5.98 -9.66 1.49
C LEU A 152 -5.16 -8.72 0.61
N MET A 153 -5.43 -7.43 0.68
CA MET A 153 -4.57 -6.40 0.08
C MET A 153 -3.40 -6.10 1.02
N LEU A 154 -2.18 -6.03 0.47
CA LEU A 154 -1.00 -5.74 1.26
C LEU A 154 -1.04 -4.32 1.85
N ASP A 155 -0.80 -4.18 3.15
CA ASP A 155 -0.77 -2.89 3.83
C ASP A 155 0.36 -1.97 3.33
N SER A 156 1.46 -2.56 2.85
CA SER A 156 2.56 -1.83 2.21
C SER A 156 2.15 -1.00 0.99
N LEU A 157 0.94 -1.21 0.46
CA LEU A 157 0.42 -0.60 -0.76
C LEU A 157 -0.78 0.33 -0.52
N LYS A 158 -1.08 0.64 0.75
CA LYS A 158 -2.28 1.41 1.14
C LYS A 158 -1.99 2.86 1.55
N GLY A 159 -0.72 3.26 1.55
CA GLY A 159 -0.30 4.60 1.97
C GLY A 159 -0.84 4.94 3.38
N ARG A 160 -1.33 6.17 3.59
CA ARG A 160 -1.89 6.60 4.87
C ARG A 160 -3.19 5.90 5.27
N SER A 161 -3.87 5.24 4.33
CA SER A 161 -5.17 4.60 4.62
C SER A 161 -5.08 3.43 5.60
N VAL A 162 -3.89 2.92 5.89
CA VAL A 162 -3.65 1.91 6.95
C VAL A 162 -4.09 2.41 8.33
N SER A 163 -4.08 3.72 8.56
CA SER A 163 -4.48 4.33 9.84
C SER A 163 -5.98 4.57 9.99
N ARG A 164 -6.78 4.29 8.94
CA ARG A 164 -8.22 4.53 8.96
C ARG A 164 -8.96 3.48 9.77
N LYS A 165 -9.88 3.93 10.62
CA LYS A 165 -10.80 3.03 11.31
C LYS A 165 -11.61 2.23 10.29
N GLY A 166 -11.53 0.90 10.37
CA GLY A 166 -12.19 0.00 9.43
C GLY A 166 -11.50 -0.16 8.07
N GLY A 167 -10.33 0.47 7.87
CA GLY A 167 -9.50 0.32 6.67
C GLY A 167 -8.66 -0.97 6.70
N SER A 168 -9.31 -2.12 6.83
CA SER A 168 -8.60 -3.41 6.88
C SER A 168 -8.00 -3.79 5.52
N ASN A 169 -6.97 -4.63 5.55
CA ASN A 169 -6.42 -5.27 4.35
C ASN A 169 -7.45 -6.22 3.70
N GLN A 170 -8.29 -6.86 4.51
CA GLN A 170 -9.42 -7.68 4.06
C GLN A 170 -10.46 -6.85 3.30
N GLY A 171 -10.88 -5.69 3.85
CA GLY A 171 -11.82 -4.80 3.19
C GLY A 171 -11.32 -4.32 1.83
N ALA A 172 -10.07 -3.85 1.76
CA ALA A 172 -9.44 -3.41 0.51
C ALA A 172 -9.30 -4.57 -0.49
N GLY A 173 -8.98 -5.78 -0.03
CA GLY A 173 -8.92 -6.97 -0.86
C GLY A 173 -10.27 -7.32 -1.46
N ARG A 174 -11.34 -7.28 -0.66
CA ARG A 174 -12.72 -7.51 -1.14
C ARG A 174 -13.16 -6.50 -2.20
N GLU A 175 -12.80 -5.24 -2.04
CA GLU A 175 -13.05 -4.20 -3.06
C GLU A 175 -12.31 -4.50 -4.37
N ALA A 176 -11.05 -4.93 -4.31
CA ALA A 176 -10.29 -5.36 -5.47
C ALA A 176 -10.92 -6.60 -6.14
N MET A 177 -11.34 -7.60 -5.36
CA MET A 177 -12.04 -8.77 -5.89
C MET A 177 -13.34 -8.41 -6.62
N VAL A 178 -14.12 -7.45 -6.11
CA VAL A 178 -15.32 -6.95 -6.79
C VAL A 178 -14.99 -6.34 -8.15
N ILE A 179 -13.92 -5.56 -8.25
CA ILE A 179 -13.44 -4.98 -9.50
C ILE A 179 -13.07 -6.08 -10.51
N ILE A 180 -12.32 -7.08 -10.06
CA ILE A 180 -11.90 -8.21 -10.89
C ILE A 180 -13.12 -8.99 -11.40
N LEU A 181 -14.09 -9.30 -10.54
CA LEU A 181 -15.34 -9.98 -10.93
C LEU A 181 -16.13 -9.22 -11.99
N GLN A 182 -16.10 -7.89 -11.97
CA GLN A 182 -16.76 -7.07 -12.99
C GLN A 182 -16.09 -7.14 -14.36
N MET A 183 -14.79 -7.40 -14.38
CA MET A 183 -14.00 -7.43 -15.61
C MET A 183 -13.67 -8.82 -16.12
N ILE A 184 -13.85 -9.86 -15.31
CA ILE A 184 -13.31 -11.20 -15.57
C ILE A 184 -13.75 -11.79 -16.93
N ASP A 185 -14.96 -11.47 -17.37
CA ASP A 185 -15.47 -11.93 -18.68
C ASP A 185 -14.96 -11.13 -19.87
N SER A 186 -14.32 -9.99 -19.63
CA SER A 186 -13.72 -9.14 -20.68
C SER A 186 -12.21 -9.33 -20.81
N LEU A 187 -11.59 -10.16 -19.95
CA LEU A 187 -10.18 -10.49 -20.02
C LEU A 187 -9.89 -11.40 -21.21
N SER A 188 -8.66 -11.41 -21.70
CA SER A 188 -8.16 -12.41 -22.64
C SER A 188 -8.29 -13.82 -22.06
N ASP A 189 -8.32 -14.84 -22.90
CA ASP A 189 -8.50 -16.23 -22.44
C ASP A 189 -7.46 -16.64 -21.40
N GLU A 190 -6.19 -16.30 -21.61
CA GLU A 190 -5.08 -16.60 -20.70
C GLU A 190 -5.24 -15.88 -19.36
N ALA A 191 -5.48 -14.57 -19.39
CA ALA A 191 -5.69 -13.77 -18.19
C ALA A 191 -6.95 -14.21 -17.42
N LYS A 192 -8.01 -14.56 -18.15
CA LYS A 192 -9.26 -15.05 -17.57
C LYS A 192 -9.07 -16.38 -16.85
N GLU A 193 -8.38 -17.34 -17.45
CA GLU A 193 -8.10 -18.64 -16.83
C GLU A 193 -7.33 -18.45 -15.52
N THR A 194 -6.24 -17.69 -15.56
CA THR A 194 -5.43 -17.36 -14.37
C THR A 194 -6.26 -16.66 -13.29
N MET A 195 -7.05 -15.66 -13.68
CA MET A 195 -7.81 -14.89 -12.70
C MET A 195 -9.03 -15.64 -12.15
N LEU A 196 -9.64 -16.57 -12.90
CA LEU A 196 -10.67 -17.46 -12.38
C LEU A 196 -10.12 -18.38 -11.28
N SER A 197 -8.96 -18.99 -11.51
CA SER A 197 -8.26 -19.84 -10.54
C SER A 197 -7.90 -19.03 -9.29
N THR A 198 -7.25 -17.89 -9.46
CA THR A 198 -6.88 -16.96 -8.39
C THR A 198 -8.09 -16.48 -7.59
N MET A 199 -9.16 -16.05 -8.25
CA MET A 199 -10.37 -15.57 -7.60
C MET A 199 -11.07 -16.66 -6.80
N LYS A 200 -11.14 -17.88 -7.33
CA LYS A 200 -11.70 -19.01 -6.61
C LYS A 200 -10.91 -19.29 -5.35
N TYR A 201 -9.58 -19.35 -5.46
CA TYR A 201 -8.69 -19.54 -4.31
C TYR A 201 -8.90 -18.44 -3.25
N TRP A 202 -8.90 -17.16 -3.63
CA TRP A 202 -9.10 -16.07 -2.66
C TRP A 202 -10.46 -16.12 -1.97
N MET A 203 -11.53 -16.45 -2.70
CA MET A 203 -12.87 -16.57 -2.13
C MET A 203 -13.00 -17.76 -1.18
N GLU A 204 -12.29 -18.86 -1.43
CA GLU A 204 -12.23 -20.02 -0.53
C GLU A 204 -11.45 -19.70 0.76
N GLN A 205 -10.45 -18.83 0.68
CA GLN A 205 -9.68 -18.35 1.84
C GLN A 205 -10.41 -17.26 2.65
N ASP A 206 -11.41 -16.59 2.07
CA ASP A 206 -12.26 -15.59 2.74
C ASP A 206 -13.75 -16.00 2.65
N PRO A 207 -14.24 -16.91 3.53
CA PRO A 207 -15.62 -17.37 3.49
C PRO A 207 -16.65 -16.25 3.66
N GLY A 208 -16.27 -15.16 4.31
CA GLY A 208 -17.12 -13.98 4.49
C GLY A 208 -17.27 -13.11 3.24
N PHE A 209 -16.51 -13.38 2.16
CA PHE A 209 -16.56 -12.55 0.96
C PHE A 209 -17.94 -12.54 0.31
N VAL A 210 -18.55 -13.72 0.07
CA VAL A 210 -19.87 -13.83 -0.58
C VAL A 210 -20.95 -13.13 0.23
N ASP A 211 -20.87 -13.22 1.56
CA ASP A 211 -21.80 -12.51 2.45
C ASP A 211 -21.57 -10.99 2.40
N SER A 212 -20.33 -10.56 2.26
CA SER A 212 -20.02 -9.13 2.09
C SER A 212 -20.65 -8.51 0.84
N LEU A 213 -20.96 -9.32 -0.18
CA LEU A 213 -21.65 -8.89 -1.39
C LEU A 213 -23.15 -8.59 -1.19
N GLU A 214 -23.70 -8.83 -0.01
CA GLU A 214 -25.11 -8.47 0.28
C GLU A 214 -25.34 -6.95 0.21
N GLY A 215 -24.31 -6.16 0.52
CA GLY A 215 -24.32 -4.71 0.37
C GLY A 215 -24.00 -4.21 -1.04
N VAL A 216 -23.62 -5.10 -1.98
CA VAL A 216 -23.30 -4.74 -3.36
C VAL A 216 -24.60 -4.72 -4.17
N GLU A 217 -24.94 -3.55 -4.72
CA GLU A 217 -26.17 -3.34 -5.50
C GLU A 217 -26.24 -4.17 -6.77
N ASN A 218 -25.11 -4.64 -7.29
CA ASN A 218 -25.03 -5.41 -8.53
C ASN A 218 -25.16 -6.92 -8.29
N LEU A 219 -26.35 -7.43 -8.47
CA LEU A 219 -26.66 -8.87 -8.34
C LEU A 219 -25.85 -9.76 -9.30
N ALA A 220 -25.38 -9.23 -10.43
CA ALA A 220 -24.58 -10.01 -11.39
C ALA A 220 -23.22 -10.37 -10.79
N ILE A 221 -22.61 -9.50 -9.98
CA ILE A 221 -21.34 -9.77 -9.28
C ILE A 221 -21.52 -10.93 -8.31
N LYS A 222 -22.58 -10.89 -7.49
CA LYS A 222 -22.89 -11.96 -6.52
C LYS A 222 -23.13 -13.30 -7.22
N LYS A 223 -23.87 -13.27 -8.31
CA LYS A 223 -24.12 -14.46 -9.15
C LYS A 223 -22.80 -15.00 -9.70
N ARG A 224 -21.95 -14.13 -10.25
CA ARG A 224 -20.66 -14.51 -10.83
C ARG A 224 -19.72 -15.14 -9.81
N ALA A 225 -19.64 -14.56 -8.59
CA ALA A 225 -18.84 -15.12 -7.51
C ALA A 225 -19.28 -16.55 -7.15
N ARG A 226 -20.60 -16.79 -7.05
CA ARG A 226 -21.14 -18.13 -6.78
C ARG A 226 -20.86 -19.10 -7.92
N GLU A 227 -21.04 -18.69 -9.17
CA GLU A 227 -20.73 -19.50 -10.35
C GLU A 227 -19.27 -19.97 -10.34
N ILE A 228 -18.33 -19.09 -10.01
CA ILE A 228 -16.89 -19.44 -9.90
C ILE A 228 -16.65 -20.44 -8.77
N LEU A 229 -17.25 -20.22 -7.59
CA LEU A 229 -17.09 -21.12 -6.44
C LEU A 229 -17.68 -22.51 -6.69
N GLU A 230 -18.82 -22.59 -7.39
CA GLU A 230 -19.53 -23.84 -7.67
C GLU A 230 -18.97 -24.60 -8.87
N ASP A 231 -18.17 -23.94 -9.73
CA ASP A 231 -17.59 -24.57 -10.91
C ASP A 231 -16.42 -25.49 -10.54
N SER A 232 -16.66 -26.79 -10.56
CA SER A 232 -15.65 -27.80 -10.27
C SER A 232 -14.55 -27.94 -11.32
N SER A 233 -14.71 -27.33 -12.49
CA SER A 233 -13.67 -27.30 -13.53
C SER A 233 -12.58 -26.27 -13.27
N ILE A 234 -12.85 -25.28 -12.42
CA ILE A 234 -11.87 -24.28 -12.01
C ILE A 234 -11.07 -24.83 -10.83
N VAL A 235 -9.76 -24.96 -11.01
CA VAL A 235 -8.84 -25.32 -9.92
C VAL A 235 -8.53 -24.07 -9.12
N ALA A 236 -8.68 -24.12 -7.79
CA ALA A 236 -8.40 -22.99 -6.91
C ALA A 236 -6.90 -22.98 -6.54
N GLU A 237 -6.12 -22.15 -7.21
CA GLU A 237 -4.68 -22.05 -6.97
C GLU A 237 -4.13 -20.68 -7.31
N VAL A 238 -3.00 -20.35 -6.71
CA VAL A 238 -2.21 -19.13 -7.00
C VAL A 238 -0.75 -19.53 -7.03
N GLU A 239 -0.09 -19.31 -8.16
CA GLU A 239 1.30 -19.70 -8.35
C GLU A 239 2.25 -18.94 -7.40
N PRO A 240 3.29 -19.63 -6.86
CA PRO A 240 4.39 -18.97 -6.18
C PRO A 240 5.09 -17.97 -7.11
N LEU A 241 5.49 -16.85 -6.54
CA LEU A 241 6.22 -15.83 -7.30
C LEU A 241 7.14 -14.99 -6.41
N HIS A 242 8.21 -14.48 -7.02
CA HIS A 242 8.90 -13.30 -6.53
C HIS A 242 8.71 -12.15 -7.53
N LYS A 243 8.23 -11.01 -7.05
CA LYS A 243 7.99 -9.82 -7.86
C LYS A 243 8.63 -8.59 -7.24
N SER A 244 9.53 -7.97 -8.00
CA SER A 244 10.01 -6.61 -7.70
C SER A 244 9.12 -5.59 -8.38
N PHE A 245 8.83 -4.51 -7.68
CA PHE A 245 8.11 -3.34 -8.17
C PHE A 245 9.00 -2.09 -8.04
N PRO A 246 9.94 -1.88 -8.99
CA PRO A 246 10.92 -0.79 -8.90
C PRO A 246 10.31 0.61 -8.80
N TYR A 247 9.16 0.86 -9.43
CA TYR A 247 8.51 2.16 -9.34
C TYR A 247 7.89 2.44 -7.96
N MET A 248 7.51 1.40 -7.22
CA MET A 248 6.99 1.50 -5.85
C MET A 248 8.05 1.31 -4.76
N ASP A 249 9.29 0.95 -5.11
CA ASP A 249 10.32 0.47 -4.17
C ASP A 249 9.77 -0.65 -3.25
N ARG A 250 9.10 -1.63 -3.85
CA ARG A 250 8.49 -2.78 -3.16
C ARG A 250 8.99 -4.09 -3.73
N ALA A 251 9.01 -5.09 -2.89
CA ALA A 251 9.14 -6.48 -3.31
C ALA A 251 8.09 -7.33 -2.63
N VAL A 252 7.58 -8.31 -3.36
CA VAL A 252 6.62 -9.31 -2.90
C VAL A 252 7.18 -10.68 -3.23
N HIS A 253 7.19 -11.55 -2.25
CA HIS A 253 7.60 -12.93 -2.38
C HIS A 253 6.49 -13.81 -1.82
N ARG A 254 5.76 -14.49 -2.69
CA ARG A 254 4.62 -15.33 -2.35
C ARG A 254 4.95 -16.78 -2.60
N MET A 255 4.77 -17.59 -1.59
CA MET A 255 4.82 -19.04 -1.63
C MET A 255 3.44 -19.62 -1.28
N ASP A 256 3.33 -20.94 -1.22
CA ASP A 256 2.04 -21.60 -0.97
C ASP A 256 1.44 -21.21 0.38
N ASP A 257 2.27 -21.16 1.42
CA ASP A 257 1.83 -20.99 2.81
C ASP A 257 2.05 -19.59 3.37
N TYR A 258 2.83 -18.73 2.68
CA TYR A 258 3.11 -17.38 3.16
C TYR A 258 3.34 -16.40 2.01
N LEU A 259 3.21 -15.13 2.36
CA LEU A 259 3.72 -14.03 1.56
C LEU A 259 4.59 -13.13 2.42
N PHE A 260 5.81 -12.88 1.95
CA PHE A 260 6.69 -11.85 2.49
C PHE A 260 6.68 -10.63 1.59
N ALA A 261 6.60 -9.45 2.18
CA ALA A 261 6.76 -8.19 1.45
C ALA A 261 7.72 -7.25 2.19
N VAL A 262 8.42 -6.43 1.43
CA VAL A 262 9.27 -5.39 1.98
C VAL A 262 8.93 -4.02 1.40
N SER A 263 8.80 -3.05 2.29
CA SER A 263 8.60 -1.64 1.97
C SER A 263 9.90 -0.89 2.06
N MET A 264 10.39 -0.39 0.93
CA MET A 264 11.60 0.39 0.83
C MET A 264 11.27 1.84 0.43
N TYR A 265 12.22 2.74 0.57
CA TYR A 265 12.13 4.12 0.10
C TYR A 265 13.46 4.58 -0.50
N SER A 266 13.39 5.59 -1.34
CA SER A 266 14.53 6.11 -2.06
C SER A 266 14.37 7.61 -2.36
N GLU A 267 15.16 8.14 -3.27
CA GLU A 267 14.90 9.47 -3.85
C GLU A 267 13.57 9.53 -4.65
N ARG A 268 13.02 8.36 -5.04
CA ARG A 268 11.80 8.23 -5.86
C ARG A 268 10.54 8.11 -5.03
N THR A 269 10.59 7.38 -3.93
CA THR A 269 9.43 7.11 -3.06
C THR A 269 9.69 7.62 -1.66
N GLN A 270 8.66 8.09 -0.99
CA GLN A 270 8.82 8.66 0.35
C GLN A 270 8.68 7.59 1.45
N ASN A 271 9.23 7.91 2.62
CA ASN A 271 9.23 7.04 3.81
C ASN A 271 7.83 6.72 4.33
N THR A 272 6.88 7.59 4.10
CA THR A 272 5.48 7.47 4.51
C THR A 272 4.64 8.54 3.81
N GLU A 273 3.32 8.54 4.06
CA GLU A 273 2.47 9.68 3.77
C GLU A 273 1.74 10.12 5.03
N ILE A 274 1.80 11.42 5.33
CA ILE A 274 1.07 12.07 6.42
C ILE A 274 0.23 13.20 5.80
N MET A 275 -1.08 13.01 5.74
CA MET A 275 -1.98 13.98 5.12
C MET A 275 -3.38 13.92 5.76
N ASN A 276 -4.07 15.05 5.82
CA ASN A 276 -5.45 15.15 6.34
C ASN A 276 -5.64 14.62 7.76
N ASP A 277 -4.64 14.77 8.61
CA ASP A 277 -4.58 14.21 9.97
C ASP A 277 -4.55 12.69 10.06
N GLU A 278 -4.30 12.00 8.95
CA GLU A 278 -4.15 10.56 8.88
C GLU A 278 -2.67 10.16 8.96
N ASN A 279 -2.41 8.97 9.52
CA ASN A 279 -1.10 8.30 9.56
C ASN A 279 0.03 9.13 10.20
N ARG A 280 -0.31 9.91 11.22
CA ARG A 280 0.57 10.92 11.83
C ARG A 280 1.83 10.35 12.49
N MET A 281 1.88 9.05 12.74
CA MET A 281 3.01 8.33 13.35
C MET A 281 3.60 7.26 12.40
N GLY A 282 3.27 7.31 11.11
CA GLY A 282 3.71 6.34 10.11
C GLY A 282 5.17 6.49 9.64
N TRP A 283 6.01 7.21 10.35
CA TRP A 283 7.35 7.67 9.94
C TRP A 283 8.25 6.61 9.32
N HIS A 284 8.13 5.36 9.74
CA HIS A 284 9.05 4.29 9.39
C HIS A 284 8.44 3.20 8.51
N GLN A 285 7.24 3.42 7.97
CA GLN A 285 6.52 2.41 7.18
C GLN A 285 7.28 1.93 5.94
N ASN A 286 8.13 2.77 5.36
CA ASN A 286 8.92 2.42 4.18
C ASN A 286 10.43 2.35 4.45
N ASN A 287 10.85 2.35 5.72
CA ASN A 287 12.26 2.28 6.10
C ASN A 287 12.80 0.83 6.14
N GLY A 288 12.40 0.02 5.18
CA GLY A 288 12.71 -1.41 5.15
C GLY A 288 11.79 -2.23 6.04
N MET A 289 10.56 -1.77 6.29
CA MET A 289 9.58 -2.56 7.02
C MET A 289 9.27 -3.84 6.26
N THR A 290 9.24 -4.93 7.00
CA THR A 290 8.90 -6.26 6.51
C THR A 290 7.48 -6.64 6.94
N TYR A 291 6.80 -7.36 6.06
CA TYR A 291 5.46 -7.86 6.29
C TYR A 291 5.44 -9.36 6.04
N ILE A 292 4.86 -10.12 6.95
CA ILE A 292 4.61 -11.54 6.77
C ILE A 292 3.11 -11.76 6.87
N TYR A 293 2.55 -12.36 5.82
CA TYR A 293 1.18 -12.84 5.75
C TYR A 293 1.25 -14.36 5.68
N ASP A 294 0.66 -15.03 6.62
CA ASP A 294 0.67 -16.49 6.74
C ASP A 294 -0.71 -17.03 7.14
N SER A 295 -0.78 -18.05 7.95
CA SER A 295 -2.05 -18.58 8.46
C SER A 295 -2.77 -17.63 9.43
N ASP A 296 -2.05 -16.73 10.11
CA ASP A 296 -2.63 -15.66 10.93
C ASP A 296 -3.04 -14.46 10.06
N GLN A 297 -4.23 -14.56 9.45
CA GLN A 297 -4.75 -13.50 8.58
C GLN A 297 -5.13 -12.22 9.36
N ASP A 298 -5.16 -12.26 10.68
CA ASP A 298 -5.51 -11.13 11.53
C ASP A 298 -4.30 -10.28 11.94
N GLN A 299 -3.08 -10.68 11.57
CA GLN A 299 -1.84 -9.97 11.93
C GLN A 299 -1.93 -8.45 11.73
N TYR A 300 -2.48 -7.99 10.62
CA TYR A 300 -2.58 -6.55 10.31
C TYR A 300 -4.00 -5.98 10.37
N THR A 301 -5.03 -6.82 10.54
CA THR A 301 -6.44 -6.38 10.63
C THR A 301 -6.93 -6.15 12.04
N ASP A 302 -6.36 -6.84 13.03
CA ASP A 302 -6.75 -6.75 14.43
C ASP A 302 -6.06 -5.59 15.14
N ASN A 303 -6.34 -4.37 14.70
CA ASN A 303 -5.84 -3.11 15.27
C ASN A 303 -4.30 -2.96 15.27
N PHE A 304 -3.58 -3.65 14.41
CA PHE A 304 -2.12 -3.56 14.34
C PHE A 304 -1.62 -2.10 14.32
N TRP A 305 -2.09 -1.29 13.37
CA TRP A 305 -1.65 0.09 13.20
C TRP A 305 -2.02 1.03 14.34
N ASN A 306 -2.99 0.66 15.17
CA ASN A 306 -3.40 1.43 16.35
C ASN A 306 -2.62 1.04 17.61
N THR A 307 -1.98 -0.13 17.61
CA THR A 307 -1.36 -0.71 18.81
C THR A 307 0.14 -0.98 18.66
N VAL A 308 0.64 -1.12 17.42
CA VAL A 308 2.07 -1.31 17.16
C VAL A 308 2.87 -0.10 17.62
N ASN A 309 4.06 -0.34 18.19
CA ASN A 309 4.99 0.75 18.44
C ASN A 309 5.52 1.34 17.13
N PRO A 310 5.19 2.59 16.78
CA PRO A 310 5.53 3.17 15.47
C PRO A 310 7.04 3.42 15.30
N LEU A 311 7.81 3.37 16.37
CA LEU A 311 9.28 3.46 16.36
C LEU A 311 9.95 2.11 16.19
N ARG A 312 9.19 1.00 16.29
CA ARG A 312 9.71 -0.37 16.25
C ARG A 312 8.90 -1.25 15.31
N LEU A 313 8.76 -0.80 14.06
CA LEU A 313 8.10 -1.60 13.02
C LEU A 313 9.02 -2.76 12.56
N PRO A 314 8.47 -3.94 12.25
CA PRO A 314 9.25 -5.11 11.87
C PRO A 314 10.26 -4.80 10.76
N GLY A 315 11.47 -5.29 10.88
CA GLY A 315 12.54 -5.12 9.90
C GLY A 315 13.18 -3.74 9.83
N THR A 316 12.71 -2.73 10.55
CA THR A 316 13.25 -1.36 10.44
C THR A 316 14.51 -1.15 11.26
N THR A 317 15.39 -0.25 10.80
CA THR A 317 16.54 0.25 11.56
C THR A 317 16.38 1.76 11.69
N VAL A 318 16.24 2.23 12.92
CA VAL A 318 15.85 3.61 13.21
C VAL A 318 16.58 4.18 14.44
N VAL A 319 16.55 5.48 14.58
CA VAL A 319 16.78 6.15 15.85
C VAL A 319 15.40 6.27 16.53
N PRO A 320 15.14 5.58 17.65
CA PRO A 320 13.81 5.46 18.22
C PRO A 320 13.40 6.71 19.00
N VAL A 321 13.22 7.81 18.30
CA VAL A 321 12.75 9.08 18.86
C VAL A 321 11.47 9.54 18.20
N ASN A 322 10.62 10.20 18.97
CA ASN A 322 9.41 10.81 18.42
C ASN A 322 9.81 12.02 17.57
N ILE A 323 9.56 11.96 16.27
CA ILE A 323 9.93 13.01 15.32
C ILE A 323 8.75 13.95 14.98
N GLY A 324 7.65 13.85 15.73
CA GLY A 324 6.48 14.73 15.58
C GLY A 324 5.38 14.14 14.69
N THR A 325 4.29 14.85 14.58
CA THR A 325 3.04 14.35 13.94
C THR A 325 2.76 14.95 12.57
N GLY A 326 3.78 15.48 11.89
CA GLY A 326 3.63 16.09 10.57
C GLY A 326 2.97 17.47 10.54
N LYS A 327 2.44 17.98 11.65
CA LYS A 327 1.97 19.36 11.80
C LYS A 327 2.64 20.02 12.99
N PRO A 328 2.89 21.35 12.97
CA PRO A 328 3.23 22.08 14.17
C PRO A 328 2.11 21.84 15.18
N ASP A 329 2.43 21.22 16.31
CA ASP A 329 1.53 21.20 17.43
C ASP A 329 1.56 22.55 18.16
N SER A 330 0.76 22.69 19.20
CA SER A 330 0.73 23.91 20.04
C SER A 330 2.05 24.17 20.79
N SER A 331 2.98 23.22 20.80
CA SER A 331 4.33 23.34 21.35
C SER A 331 5.36 23.77 20.30
N GLY A 332 4.95 23.90 19.01
CA GLY A 332 5.82 24.33 17.94
C GLY A 332 6.77 23.23 17.42
N TYR A 333 6.63 21.98 17.86
CA TYR A 333 7.37 20.89 17.27
C TYR A 333 6.91 20.66 15.86
N ALA A 334 7.72 21.05 14.93
CA ALA A 334 7.56 20.72 13.53
C ALA A 334 8.22 19.36 13.27
N GLN A 335 7.46 18.18 13.21
CA GLN A 335 7.25 17.73 11.87
C GLN A 335 8.33 16.80 11.33
N GLY A 336 8.41 15.61 11.85
CA GLY A 336 8.82 14.47 11.06
C GLY A 336 7.71 14.24 10.02
N GLY A 337 7.85 14.82 8.86
CA GLY A 337 6.93 14.59 7.77
C GLY A 337 7.38 13.43 6.92
N ASP A 338 6.66 13.24 5.87
CA ASP A 338 7.05 12.50 4.71
C ASP A 338 8.28 13.14 4.06
N TYR A 339 9.22 12.32 3.67
CA TYR A 339 10.44 12.71 2.96
C TYR A 339 10.94 11.57 2.06
N CYS A 340 11.72 11.91 1.03
CA CYS A 340 12.47 10.95 0.26
C CYS A 340 13.90 10.82 0.81
N SER A 341 14.55 9.70 0.55
CA SER A 341 15.98 9.54 0.79
C SER A 341 16.81 10.35 -0.22
N ASP A 342 18.09 10.59 0.08
CA ASP A 342 19.10 11.04 -0.88
C ASP A 342 19.82 9.85 -1.56
N GLU A 343 19.35 8.64 -1.31
CA GLU A 343 19.90 7.41 -1.86
C GLU A 343 19.01 6.90 -3.01
N SER A 344 19.64 6.55 -4.13
CA SER A 344 18.94 5.98 -5.30
C SER A 344 19.01 4.46 -5.38
N TRP A 345 19.95 3.84 -4.62
CA TRP A 345 20.18 2.40 -4.68
C TRP A 345 19.10 1.63 -3.92
N VAL A 346 18.00 1.37 -4.59
CA VAL A 346 16.89 0.53 -4.14
C VAL A 346 16.41 -0.31 -5.32
N GLY A 347 16.18 -1.59 -5.08
CA GLY A 347 15.69 -2.49 -6.12
C GLY A 347 15.94 -3.95 -5.77
N GLY A 348 15.85 -4.81 -6.79
CA GLY A 348 15.99 -6.24 -6.61
C GLY A 348 16.18 -6.97 -7.92
N SER A 349 16.29 -8.30 -7.80
CA SER A 349 16.40 -9.22 -8.93
C SER A 349 15.66 -10.51 -8.61
N THR A 350 15.21 -11.18 -9.65
CA THR A 350 14.44 -12.43 -9.56
C THR A 350 15.14 -13.53 -10.35
N ILE A 351 15.14 -14.74 -9.81
CA ILE A 351 15.56 -15.95 -10.49
C ILE A 351 14.58 -17.10 -10.18
N GLY A 352 13.75 -17.46 -11.14
CA GLY A 352 12.61 -18.33 -10.87
C GLY A 352 11.68 -17.72 -9.81
N ASN A 353 11.36 -18.48 -8.75
CA ASN A 353 10.57 -17.99 -7.63
C ASN A 353 11.41 -17.38 -6.50
N TYR A 354 12.74 -17.33 -6.63
CA TYR A 354 13.61 -16.73 -5.64
C TYR A 354 13.90 -15.27 -5.96
N GLY A 355 14.22 -14.51 -4.95
CA GLY A 355 14.50 -13.10 -5.11
C GLY A 355 15.51 -12.53 -4.15
N ILE A 356 16.07 -11.40 -4.56
CA ILE A 356 16.87 -10.54 -3.71
C ILE A 356 16.38 -9.11 -3.85
N SER A 357 16.28 -8.43 -2.73
CA SER A 357 16.04 -6.97 -2.69
C SER A 357 17.10 -6.30 -1.85
N GLY A 358 17.35 -5.03 -2.13
CA GLY A 358 18.30 -4.24 -1.38
C GLY A 358 17.95 -2.76 -1.39
N MET A 359 18.36 -2.09 -0.32
CA MET A 359 18.12 -0.67 -0.10
C MET A 359 19.36 -0.03 0.54
N SER A 360 19.86 1.03 -0.05
CA SER A 360 20.68 2.01 0.66
C SER A 360 19.75 3.04 1.28
N PHE A 361 19.85 3.28 2.57
CA PHE A 361 18.97 4.23 3.25
C PHE A 361 19.75 5.37 3.90
N SER A 362 19.13 6.54 3.90
CA SER A 362 19.67 7.73 4.52
C SER A 362 18.55 8.58 5.10
N GLY A 363 18.69 8.93 6.37
CA GLY A 363 17.85 9.92 7.05
C GLY A 363 18.35 11.37 6.90
N ALA A 364 19.38 11.62 6.09
CA ALA A 364 20.01 12.95 6.01
C ALA A 364 19.07 14.08 5.55
N ILE A 365 18.05 13.74 4.76
CA ILE A 365 17.04 14.70 4.27
C ILE A 365 15.80 14.70 5.17
N ALA A 366 15.69 13.76 6.10
CA ALA A 366 14.56 13.73 7.04
C ALA A 366 14.38 15.09 7.71
N ASN A 367 13.14 15.50 7.85
CA ASN A 367 12.83 16.77 8.47
C ASN A 367 13.48 16.89 9.84
N LYS A 368 14.24 17.92 10.02
CA LYS A 368 14.86 18.24 11.28
C LYS A 368 13.78 18.63 12.26
N ALA A 369 13.64 17.93 13.37
CA ALA A 369 12.78 18.37 14.45
C ALA A 369 13.31 19.70 14.98
N LYS A 370 12.43 20.67 15.17
CA LYS A 370 12.76 22.00 15.69
C LYS A 370 11.87 22.26 16.91
N ASN A 371 12.42 22.94 17.90
CA ASN A 371 11.64 23.50 18.99
C ASN A 371 10.86 24.76 18.57
N ALA A 372 10.09 25.35 19.48
CA ALA A 372 9.31 26.58 19.25
C ALA A 372 10.17 27.78 18.80
N ASP A 373 11.43 27.80 19.17
CA ASP A 373 12.39 28.86 18.81
C ASP A 373 13.08 28.59 17.46
N GLY A 374 12.73 27.48 16.79
CA GLY A 374 13.28 27.09 15.49
C GLY A 374 14.65 26.41 15.59
N GLU A 375 15.12 26.08 16.80
CA GLU A 375 16.34 25.33 17.00
C GLU A 375 16.16 23.88 16.63
N ILE A 376 17.16 23.30 15.96
CA ILE A 376 17.15 21.88 15.56
C ILE A 376 17.40 21.02 16.78
N THR A 377 16.39 20.28 17.21
CA THR A 377 16.47 19.35 18.35
C THR A 377 16.77 17.91 17.93
N TYR A 378 16.51 17.59 16.66
CA TYR A 378 16.80 16.30 16.06
C TYR A 378 17.14 16.48 14.58
N ALA A 379 18.26 15.91 14.15
CA ALA A 379 18.66 15.86 12.76
C ALA A 379 19.15 14.44 12.46
N PRO A 380 18.34 13.59 11.80
CA PRO A 380 18.73 12.23 11.54
C PRO A 380 19.95 12.19 10.61
N ASN A 381 20.94 11.39 10.97
CA ASN A 381 22.14 11.13 10.17
C ASN A 381 22.39 9.63 10.05
N LEU A 382 21.35 8.86 10.24
CA LEU A 382 21.37 7.41 10.12
C LEU A 382 21.52 7.01 8.66
N LYS A 383 22.53 6.19 8.37
CA LYS A 383 22.78 5.61 7.05
C LYS A 383 23.10 4.13 7.18
N GLY A 384 22.83 3.38 6.13
CA GLY A 384 23.16 1.97 6.04
C GLY A 384 22.66 1.32 4.78
N LYS A 385 22.86 0.01 4.70
CA LYS A 385 22.31 -0.83 3.64
C LYS A 385 21.58 -1.99 4.26
N LYS A 386 20.49 -2.39 3.61
CA LYS A 386 19.74 -3.61 3.93
C LYS A 386 19.60 -4.45 2.69
N SER A 387 19.55 -5.76 2.90
CA SER A 387 19.32 -6.74 1.84
C SER A 387 18.43 -7.86 2.37
N TRP A 388 17.56 -8.35 1.51
CA TRP A 388 16.64 -9.45 1.78
C TRP A 388 16.84 -10.50 0.71
N PHE A 389 17.15 -11.73 1.13
CA PHE A 389 17.30 -12.88 0.25
C PHE A 389 16.12 -13.80 0.54
N MET A 390 15.31 -14.05 -0.47
CA MET A 390 14.03 -14.73 -0.37
C MET A 390 14.09 -16.06 -1.09
N PHE A 391 13.96 -17.13 -0.31
CA PHE A 391 13.99 -18.52 -0.73
C PHE A 391 12.62 -19.17 -0.50
N GLU A 392 12.51 -20.45 -0.77
CA GLU A 392 11.24 -21.18 -0.68
C GLU A 392 10.65 -21.17 0.74
N ASN A 393 11.48 -21.40 1.76
CA ASN A 393 11.05 -21.52 3.15
C ASN A 393 11.78 -20.56 4.11
N GLU A 394 12.63 -19.72 3.58
CA GLU A 394 13.51 -18.86 4.39
C GLU A 394 13.63 -17.48 3.77
N ILE A 395 13.62 -16.47 4.63
CA ILE A 395 13.96 -15.09 4.30
C ILE A 395 15.17 -14.69 5.14
N VAL A 396 16.28 -14.35 4.49
CA VAL A 396 17.48 -13.87 5.16
C VAL A 396 17.58 -12.36 5.03
N CYS A 397 17.55 -11.67 6.17
CA CYS A 397 17.63 -10.20 6.23
C CYS A 397 19.01 -9.80 6.75
N LEU A 398 19.72 -8.94 6.01
CA LEU A 398 21.06 -8.46 6.38
C LEU A 398 21.10 -6.95 6.47
N GLY A 399 21.85 -6.44 7.44
CA GLY A 399 22.19 -5.02 7.58
C GLY A 399 23.71 -4.81 7.51
N ALA A 400 24.15 -3.74 6.85
CA ALA A 400 25.56 -3.43 6.73
C ALA A 400 25.82 -1.91 6.72
N GLY A 401 26.97 -1.49 7.26
CA GLY A 401 27.40 -0.10 7.25
C GLY A 401 26.48 0.85 8.01
N ILE A 402 25.73 0.33 8.98
CA ILE A 402 24.80 1.11 9.80
C ILE A 402 25.61 2.07 10.66
N GLN A 403 25.33 3.35 10.53
CA GLN A 403 26.04 4.42 11.25
C GLN A 403 25.14 5.62 11.49
N ASN A 404 25.31 6.24 12.65
CA ASN A 404 24.61 7.46 13.05
C ASN A 404 25.65 8.50 13.52
N LYS A 405 26.36 9.12 12.55
CA LYS A 405 27.46 10.03 12.86
C LYS A 405 26.97 11.41 13.25
N GLY A 406 27.53 11.93 14.33
CA GLY A 406 27.28 13.31 14.79
C GLY A 406 26.02 13.49 15.63
N ILE A 407 25.33 12.38 16.00
CA ILE A 407 24.20 12.38 16.91
C ILE A 407 24.44 11.28 17.94
N ASP A 408 24.48 11.65 19.20
CA ASP A 408 24.63 10.70 20.33
C ASP A 408 23.25 10.15 20.74
N LEU A 409 22.65 9.36 19.84
CA LEU A 409 21.39 8.68 20.06
C LEU A 409 21.52 7.21 19.66
N PRO A 410 20.88 6.29 20.37
CA PRO A 410 20.93 4.88 20.05
C PRO A 410 20.29 4.61 18.67
N VAL A 411 20.77 3.55 18.03
CA VAL A 411 20.17 3.00 16.81
C VAL A 411 19.66 1.62 17.14
N GLU A 412 18.41 1.36 16.81
CA GLU A 412 17.76 0.07 17.01
C GLU A 412 17.39 -0.57 15.69
N THR A 413 17.56 -1.88 15.59
CA THR A 413 16.98 -2.69 14.51
C THR A 413 15.91 -3.59 15.13
N THR A 414 14.69 -3.41 14.69
CA THR A 414 13.58 -4.27 15.09
C THR A 414 13.57 -5.51 14.19
N ILE A 415 13.82 -6.67 14.76
CA ILE A 415 13.77 -7.92 14.01
C ILE A 415 12.31 -8.26 13.72
N GLU A 416 11.47 -8.26 14.77
CA GLU A 416 10.07 -8.60 14.66
C GLU A 416 9.22 -7.79 15.64
N ASN A 417 8.00 -7.53 15.28
CA ASN A 417 6.94 -6.96 16.10
C ASN A 417 5.60 -7.44 15.59
N ARG A 418 5.12 -8.55 16.12
CA ARG A 418 3.92 -9.22 15.62
C ARG A 418 2.93 -9.54 16.73
N ARG A 419 1.72 -9.79 16.28
CA ARG A 419 0.66 -10.36 17.11
C ARG A 419 1.05 -11.77 17.56
N LEU A 420 0.92 -12.04 18.85
CA LEU A 420 1.07 -13.36 19.45
C LEU A 420 -0.30 -14.01 19.70
N GLY A 421 -0.31 -15.29 20.05
CA GLY A 421 -1.50 -15.98 20.51
C GLY A 421 -2.12 -15.32 21.75
N THR A 422 -3.42 -15.46 21.93
CA THR A 422 -4.18 -14.81 23.02
C THR A 422 -3.76 -15.31 24.40
N ASP A 423 -3.18 -16.50 24.49
CA ASP A 423 -2.64 -17.13 25.69
C ASP A 423 -1.17 -16.78 25.94
N GLY A 424 -0.47 -16.20 24.93
CA GLY A 424 0.95 -15.86 25.01
C GLY A 424 1.88 -17.06 25.13
N GLU A 425 1.42 -18.24 24.71
CA GLU A 425 2.20 -19.47 24.76
C GLU A 425 3.19 -19.64 23.59
N ASN A 426 3.41 -18.57 22.79
CA ASN A 426 4.41 -18.61 21.74
C ASN A 426 5.81 -18.82 22.33
N VAL A 427 6.56 -19.78 21.79
CA VAL A 427 7.89 -20.14 22.27
C VAL A 427 8.90 -19.05 21.90
N PHE A 428 9.59 -18.53 22.90
CA PHE A 428 10.71 -17.62 22.72
C PHE A 428 11.97 -18.21 23.31
N VAL A 429 13.01 -18.36 22.52
CA VAL A 429 14.28 -18.99 22.93
C VAL A 429 15.41 -17.98 22.79
N VAL A 430 16.29 -17.93 23.80
CA VAL A 430 17.53 -17.13 23.79
C VAL A 430 18.70 -18.05 24.11
N ASN A 431 19.67 -18.17 23.23
CA ASN A 431 20.86 -19.03 23.40
C ASN A 431 20.52 -20.48 23.79
N GLY A 432 19.38 -21.01 23.36
CA GLY A 432 18.93 -22.37 23.70
C GLY A 432 18.07 -22.50 24.95
N GLU A 433 17.82 -21.44 25.70
CA GLU A 433 16.93 -21.42 26.83
C GLU A 433 15.56 -20.84 26.46
N GLU A 434 14.50 -21.57 26.78
CA GLU A 434 13.14 -21.09 26.60
C GLU A 434 12.78 -20.03 27.62
N ILE A 435 12.29 -18.90 27.17
CA ILE A 435 11.94 -17.74 27.98
C ILE A 435 10.43 -17.53 27.95
N HIS A 436 9.82 -17.53 29.11
CA HIS A 436 8.43 -17.15 29.24
C HIS A 436 8.30 -15.62 29.38
N LEU A 437 7.74 -14.98 28.37
CA LEU A 437 7.49 -13.55 28.40
C LEU A 437 6.18 -13.26 29.17
N PRO A 438 6.19 -12.32 30.13
CA PRO A 438 4.97 -11.97 30.82
C PRO A 438 4.02 -11.25 29.87
N ILE A 439 2.80 -11.75 29.72
CA ILE A 439 1.74 -11.02 29.04
C ILE A 439 1.35 -9.83 29.91
N LYS A 440 1.45 -8.63 29.33
CA LYS A 440 0.89 -7.43 29.95
C LYS A 440 -0.34 -7.03 29.16
N GLU A 441 -1.47 -6.84 29.85
CA GLU A 441 -2.60 -6.16 29.24
C GLU A 441 -2.15 -4.78 28.79
N ALA A 442 -2.16 -4.54 27.47
CA ALA A 442 -1.78 -3.27 26.90
C ALA A 442 -2.90 -2.24 27.15
N ASN A 443 -2.57 -1.17 27.86
CA ASN A 443 -3.43 0.00 27.92
C ASN A 443 -3.12 0.89 26.69
N ILE A 444 -4.06 0.94 25.73
CA ILE A 444 -3.92 1.72 24.50
C ILE A 444 -3.54 3.18 24.78
N LYS A 445 -4.03 3.75 25.89
CA LYS A 445 -3.70 5.11 26.30
C LYS A 445 -2.24 5.23 26.73
N GLU A 446 -1.73 4.27 27.48
CA GLU A 446 -0.30 4.21 27.87
C GLU A 446 0.61 4.00 26.66
N LEU A 447 0.22 3.16 25.71
CA LEU A 447 0.97 2.99 24.45
C LEU A 447 1.04 4.29 23.65
N ALA A 448 -0.04 5.06 23.58
CA ALA A 448 -0.06 6.34 22.88
C ALA A 448 0.76 7.44 23.57
N GLU A 449 0.81 7.42 24.91
CA GLU A 449 1.54 8.40 25.72
C GLU A 449 3.03 8.05 25.87
N HIS A 450 3.39 6.75 25.83
CA HIS A 450 4.72 6.22 26.12
C HIS A 450 5.30 5.33 25.00
N SER A 451 5.00 5.62 23.76
CA SER A 451 5.48 4.82 22.62
C SER A 451 7.01 4.70 22.53
N ALA A 452 7.75 5.55 23.22
CA ALA A 452 9.21 5.47 23.35
C ALA A 452 9.68 4.66 24.57
N ASP A 453 8.83 4.49 25.60
CA ASP A 453 9.15 3.76 26.82
C ASP A 453 8.64 2.32 26.72
N VAL A 454 9.46 1.43 26.18
CA VAL A 454 9.17 0.00 26.18
C VAL A 454 9.90 -0.63 27.36
N SER A 455 9.12 -1.07 28.36
CA SER A 455 9.65 -1.97 29.37
C SER A 455 9.85 -3.34 28.72
N GLY A 456 11.07 -3.79 28.63
CA GLY A 456 11.46 -5.09 28.08
C GLY A 456 12.35 -5.86 29.00
N THR A 457 12.65 -7.10 28.66
CA THR A 457 13.69 -7.90 29.27
C THR A 457 14.96 -7.74 28.42
N GLU A 458 16.06 -7.31 29.06
CA GLU A 458 17.38 -7.25 28.42
C GLU A 458 18.07 -8.59 28.56
N PHE A 459 18.67 -9.06 27.51
CA PHE A 459 19.47 -10.27 27.44
C PHE A 459 20.91 -9.91 27.05
N ASP A 460 21.73 -9.62 28.02
CA ASP A 460 23.16 -9.40 27.80
C ASP A 460 23.83 -10.67 27.27
N GLY A 461 24.59 -10.56 26.17
CA GLY A 461 25.30 -11.67 25.58
C GLY A 461 24.42 -12.65 24.82
N ALA A 462 23.25 -12.21 24.38
CA ALA A 462 22.44 -12.99 23.41
C ALA A 462 23.21 -13.15 22.10
N GLU A 463 23.54 -14.40 21.75
CA GLU A 463 24.19 -14.75 20.48
C GLU A 463 23.17 -15.05 19.39
N TRP A 464 22.04 -15.62 19.79
CA TRP A 464 20.91 -15.88 18.91
C TRP A 464 19.58 -15.93 19.67
N THR A 465 18.51 -15.63 18.96
CA THR A 465 17.14 -15.72 19.48
C THR A 465 16.22 -16.34 18.44
N HIS A 466 15.13 -16.94 18.90
CA HIS A 466 14.08 -17.48 18.05
C HIS A 466 12.72 -17.24 18.69
N LEU A 467 11.81 -16.64 17.95
CA LEU A 467 10.40 -16.45 18.33
C LEU A 467 9.52 -17.25 17.39
N GLU A 468 8.76 -18.16 17.95
CA GLU A 468 7.69 -18.85 17.24
C GLU A 468 6.48 -17.93 17.12
N GLY A 469 5.98 -17.72 15.90
CA GLY A 469 4.76 -16.98 15.64
C GLY A 469 3.56 -17.93 15.44
N ASN A 470 2.43 -17.37 15.05
CA ASN A 470 1.20 -18.14 14.83
C ASN A 470 1.20 -18.94 13.50
N GLY A 471 2.09 -18.61 12.58
CA GLY A 471 2.22 -19.29 11.29
C GLY A 471 3.64 -19.31 10.74
N SER A 472 4.49 -18.42 11.23
CA SER A 472 5.90 -18.29 10.83
C SER A 472 6.75 -17.89 12.03
N SER A 473 8.05 -18.15 11.96
CA SER A 473 8.99 -17.84 13.04
C SER A 473 9.98 -16.76 12.62
N ALA A 474 10.49 -16.01 13.59
CA ALA A 474 11.53 -15.01 13.40
C ALA A 474 12.69 -15.25 14.37
N GLY A 475 13.90 -14.92 13.94
CA GLY A 475 15.09 -15.09 14.77
C GLY A 475 16.30 -14.30 14.28
N ILE A 476 17.34 -14.24 15.08
CA ILE A 476 18.61 -13.58 14.80
C ILE A 476 19.76 -14.47 15.27
#